data_3340c2023dc36e811176b8b40a7c25e0
#
_entry.id   3340c2023dc36e811176b8b40a7c25e0
#
_cell.length_a   1.000
_cell.length_b   1.000
_cell.length_c   1.000
_cell.angle_alpha   90.00
_cell.angle_beta   90.00
_cell.angle_gamma   90.00
#
_symmetry.space_group_name_H-M   'P 1'
#
loop_
_entity.id
_entity.type
_entity.pdbx_description
1 polymer ?
#
loop_
_entity_poly.entity_id
_entity_poly.type
_entity_poly.pdbx_seq_one_letter_code
_entity_poly.pdbx_strand_id
1 'polypeptide(L)'
;MAADQISVRPARAADRRSLAVLFAEVAQERDGIAAEPPIDVDGLAEHWRLDGTLVAVADGDLVGEIRVDPSWMGFGEIGMMVAASWRGRGVGSALVAAAIEWARGQGLHKLALQVFPHNKAAIALYRKFGFVEEGRLAAHVRRADGQLWDLIEMGLLL
;
A
#
# COMPACT_ATOMS: atom_id res chain seq x y z
N MET A 1 16.20 -18.63 -15.94
CA MET A 1 15.59 -18.45 -14.60
C MET A 1 14.08 -18.25 -14.79
N ALA A 2 13.29 -19.01 -14.08
CA ALA A 2 11.86 -18.77 -14.05
C ALA A 2 11.61 -17.39 -13.41
N ALA A 3 10.76 -16.57 -14.03
CA ALA A 3 10.30 -15.34 -13.38
C ALA A 3 9.59 -15.73 -12.07
N ASP A 4 9.84 -14.95 -11.01
CA ASP A 4 9.17 -15.15 -9.74
C ASP A 4 7.66 -15.16 -9.96
N GLN A 5 7.00 -16.24 -9.54
CA GLN A 5 5.56 -16.38 -9.73
C GLN A 5 4.85 -15.65 -8.59
N ILE A 6 4.36 -14.45 -8.90
CA ILE A 6 3.61 -13.61 -7.98
C ILE A 6 2.13 -13.76 -8.29
N SER A 7 1.33 -14.11 -7.29
CA SER A 7 -0.13 -14.12 -7.40
C SER A 7 -0.73 -13.08 -6.45
N VAL A 8 -1.82 -12.44 -6.88
CA VAL A 8 -2.57 -11.49 -6.05
C VAL A 8 -3.97 -12.03 -5.84
N ARG A 9 -4.43 -12.00 -4.60
CA ARG A 9 -5.76 -12.45 -4.20
C ARG A 9 -6.33 -11.60 -3.08
N PRO A 10 -7.65 -11.64 -2.85
CA PRO A 10 -8.21 -11.04 -1.64
C PRO A 10 -7.61 -11.63 -0.37
N ALA A 11 -7.43 -10.78 0.64
CA ALA A 11 -6.97 -11.21 1.95
C ALA A 11 -8.00 -12.11 2.65
N ARG A 12 -7.52 -13.06 3.42
CA ARG A 12 -8.31 -13.99 4.21
C ARG A 12 -8.02 -13.78 5.70
N ALA A 13 -8.89 -14.27 6.56
CA ALA A 13 -8.66 -14.19 8.01
C ALA A 13 -7.31 -14.80 8.44
N ALA A 14 -6.88 -15.88 7.78
CA ALA A 14 -5.60 -16.53 8.04
C ALA A 14 -4.39 -15.64 7.70
N ASP A 15 -4.57 -14.61 6.89
CA ASP A 15 -3.47 -13.69 6.49
C ASP A 15 -3.20 -12.61 7.54
N ARG A 16 -4.10 -12.38 8.48
CA ARG A 16 -4.02 -11.25 9.41
C ARG A 16 -2.70 -11.16 10.16
N ARG A 17 -2.19 -12.27 10.63
CA ARG A 17 -0.90 -12.29 11.34
C ARG A 17 0.25 -11.90 10.45
N SER A 18 0.33 -12.48 9.25
CA SER A 18 1.38 -12.17 8.28
C SER A 18 1.31 -10.72 7.81
N LEU A 19 0.11 -10.16 7.65
CA LEU A 19 -0.11 -8.74 7.33
C LEU A 19 0.42 -7.83 8.44
N ALA A 20 0.10 -8.13 9.68
CA ALA A 20 0.56 -7.34 10.82
C ALA A 20 2.09 -7.41 11.00
N VAL A 21 2.68 -8.58 10.78
CA VAL A 21 4.14 -8.76 10.83
C VAL A 21 4.81 -7.97 9.71
N LEU A 22 4.31 -8.06 8.47
CA LEU A 22 4.84 -7.30 7.35
C LEU A 22 4.75 -5.78 7.61
N PHE A 23 3.63 -5.31 8.13
CA PHE A 23 3.45 -3.90 8.49
C PHE A 23 4.48 -3.45 9.52
N ALA A 24 4.72 -4.25 10.56
CA ALA A 24 5.72 -3.94 11.58
C ALA A 24 7.15 -3.92 11.00
N GLU A 25 7.47 -4.84 10.10
CA GLU A 25 8.79 -4.86 9.42
C GLU A 25 8.99 -3.61 8.55
N VAL A 26 7.99 -3.20 7.79
CA VAL A 26 8.06 -1.99 6.96
C VAL A 26 8.12 -0.74 7.84
N ALA A 27 7.39 -0.70 8.95
CA ALA A 27 7.44 0.42 9.90
C ALA A 27 8.85 0.60 10.53
N GLN A 28 9.60 -0.49 10.73
CA GLN A 28 10.97 -0.43 11.23
C GLN A 28 11.91 0.36 10.31
N GLU A 29 11.64 0.40 9.03
CA GLU A 29 12.45 1.16 8.08
C GLU A 29 12.31 2.68 8.27
N ARG A 30 11.22 3.15 8.90
CA ARG A 30 10.91 4.58 9.19
C ARG A 30 10.94 5.48 7.96
N ASP A 31 10.61 4.94 6.79
CA ASP A 31 10.88 5.61 5.51
C ASP A 31 9.66 5.66 4.58
N GLY A 32 9.03 4.52 4.30
CA GLY A 32 8.03 4.40 3.23
C GLY A 32 6.58 4.55 3.67
N ILE A 33 6.28 4.30 4.96
CA ILE A 33 4.92 4.45 5.51
C ILE A 33 4.92 5.41 6.69
N ALA A 34 3.75 5.96 7.00
CA ALA A 34 3.64 6.93 8.09
C ALA A 34 3.83 6.30 9.48
N ALA A 35 3.49 5.03 9.63
CA ALA A 35 3.64 4.33 10.89
C ALA A 35 5.12 4.14 11.25
N GLU A 36 5.41 4.29 12.54
CA GLU A 36 6.73 4.09 13.11
C GLU A 36 6.65 3.11 14.28
N PRO A 37 7.74 2.33 14.55
CA PRO A 37 7.74 1.43 15.68
C PRO A 37 7.67 2.19 17.02
N PRO A 38 7.18 1.56 18.11
CA PRO A 38 6.77 0.16 18.18
C PRO A 38 5.38 -0.09 17.60
N ILE A 39 5.18 -1.25 17.00
CA ILE A 39 3.90 -1.70 16.46
C ILE A 39 3.36 -2.85 17.33
N ASP A 40 2.12 -2.72 17.80
CA ASP A 40 1.40 -3.82 18.45
C ASP A 40 0.91 -4.81 17.41
N VAL A 41 1.73 -5.81 17.11
CA VAL A 41 1.44 -6.82 16.08
C VAL A 41 0.18 -7.62 16.43
N ASP A 42 -0.01 -8.00 17.68
CA ASP A 42 -1.16 -8.80 18.10
C ASP A 42 -2.47 -8.02 17.95
N GLY A 43 -2.50 -6.81 18.46
CA GLY A 43 -3.67 -5.92 18.34
C GLY A 43 -3.98 -5.58 16.89
N LEU A 44 -2.96 -5.31 16.09
CA LEU A 44 -3.12 -5.00 14.67
C LEU A 44 -3.66 -6.22 13.89
N ALA A 45 -3.14 -7.41 14.18
CA ALA A 45 -3.60 -8.64 13.54
C ALA A 45 -5.07 -8.93 13.85
N GLU A 46 -5.48 -8.74 15.10
CA GLU A 46 -6.86 -8.99 15.52
C GLU A 46 -7.88 -8.15 14.77
N HIS A 47 -7.52 -6.89 14.45
CA HIS A 47 -8.43 -5.92 13.85
C HIS A 47 -8.14 -5.61 12.38
N TRP A 48 -7.24 -6.34 11.71
CA TRP A 48 -6.91 -6.08 10.32
C TRP A 48 -8.15 -6.22 9.44
N ARG A 49 -8.49 -5.14 8.73
CA ARG A 49 -9.64 -5.12 7.83
C ARG A 49 -9.33 -5.96 6.58
N LEU A 50 -10.22 -6.88 6.24
CA LEU A 50 -10.03 -7.79 5.09
C LEU A 50 -10.70 -7.26 3.82
N ASP A 51 -11.86 -6.61 3.95
CA ASP A 51 -12.57 -6.07 2.79
C ASP A 51 -11.76 -4.95 2.14
N GLY A 52 -11.56 -5.04 0.84
CA GLY A 52 -10.72 -4.12 0.08
C GLY A 52 -9.22 -4.36 0.23
N THR A 53 -8.80 -5.37 0.99
CA THR A 53 -7.39 -5.75 1.14
C THR A 53 -7.04 -6.88 0.18
N LEU A 54 -6.00 -6.65 -0.65
CA LEU A 54 -5.45 -7.63 -1.58
C LEU A 54 -4.01 -7.95 -1.17
N VAL A 55 -3.65 -9.22 -1.24
CA VAL A 55 -2.32 -9.69 -0.85
C VAL A 55 -1.59 -10.28 -2.04
N ALA A 56 -0.28 -10.01 -2.12
CA ALA A 56 0.62 -10.65 -3.04
C ALA A 56 1.32 -11.82 -2.35
N VAL A 57 1.29 -12.97 -2.99
CA VAL A 57 1.90 -14.21 -2.50
C VAL A 57 2.92 -14.69 -3.52
N ALA A 58 4.10 -15.04 -3.05
CA ALA A 58 5.18 -15.62 -3.84
C ALA A 58 5.89 -16.69 -3.01
N ASP A 59 6.19 -17.83 -3.63
CA ASP A 59 6.82 -18.98 -2.96
C ASP A 59 6.11 -19.41 -1.67
N GLY A 60 4.78 -19.26 -1.62
CA GLY A 60 3.97 -19.59 -0.45
C GLY A 60 3.93 -18.53 0.65
N ASP A 61 4.71 -17.46 0.53
CA ASP A 61 4.79 -16.39 1.51
C ASP A 61 4.01 -15.14 1.07
N LEU A 62 3.43 -14.44 2.03
CA LEU A 62 2.82 -13.13 1.80
C LEU A 62 3.94 -12.09 1.71
N VAL A 63 4.07 -11.45 0.55
CA VAL A 63 5.18 -10.55 0.24
C VAL A 63 4.77 -9.10 -0.01
N GLY A 64 3.49 -8.82 -0.03
CA GLY A 64 2.99 -7.47 -0.20
C GLY A 64 1.48 -7.36 0.03
N GLU A 65 1.02 -6.14 0.17
CA GLU A 65 -0.40 -5.83 0.39
C GLU A 65 -0.73 -4.49 -0.24
N ILE A 66 -1.93 -4.40 -0.78
CA ILE A 66 -2.57 -3.13 -1.13
C ILE A 66 -3.97 -3.12 -0.53
N ARG A 67 -4.35 -2.00 0.04
CA ARG A 67 -5.68 -1.79 0.59
C ARG A 67 -6.38 -0.68 -0.17
N VAL A 68 -7.64 -0.89 -0.50
CA VAL A 68 -8.53 0.13 -1.04
C VAL A 68 -9.61 0.42 0.00
N ASP A 69 -9.69 1.66 0.44
CA ASP A 69 -10.69 2.16 1.37
C ASP A 69 -11.72 3.01 0.61
N PRO A 70 -12.90 2.46 0.27
CA PRO A 70 -13.92 3.23 -0.44
C PRO A 70 -14.50 4.33 0.44
N SER A 71 -14.62 5.54 -0.13
CA SER A 71 -15.33 6.65 0.51
C SER A 71 -16.78 6.70 0.04
N TRP A 72 -17.63 7.33 0.84
CA TRP A 72 -19.01 7.59 0.44
C TRP A 72 -19.12 8.54 -0.77
N MET A 73 -18.04 9.24 -1.10
CA MET A 73 -17.98 10.15 -2.26
C MET A 73 -17.62 9.44 -3.57
N GLY A 74 -17.42 8.11 -3.54
CA GLY A 74 -17.18 7.32 -4.74
C GLY A 74 -15.73 7.14 -5.16
N PHE A 75 -14.77 7.71 -4.43
CA PHE A 75 -13.34 7.40 -4.62
C PHE A 75 -12.86 6.39 -3.58
N GLY A 76 -11.75 5.72 -3.85
CA GLY A 76 -11.08 4.86 -2.90
C GLY A 76 -9.68 5.37 -2.59
N GLU A 77 -9.29 5.40 -1.31
CA GLU A 77 -7.91 5.65 -0.92
C GLU A 77 -7.13 4.34 -0.90
N ILE A 78 -5.91 4.36 -1.44
CA ILE A 78 -5.04 3.19 -1.41
C ILE A 78 -3.84 3.41 -0.51
N GLY A 79 -3.47 2.33 0.18
CA GLY A 79 -2.20 2.18 0.88
C GLY A 79 -1.56 0.87 0.44
N MET A 80 -0.23 0.86 0.30
CA MET A 80 0.49 -0.31 -0.20
C MET A 80 1.80 -0.50 0.53
N MET A 81 2.17 -1.75 0.74
CA MET A 81 3.49 -2.13 1.25
C MET A 81 3.99 -3.39 0.54
N VAL A 82 5.30 -3.46 0.36
CA VAL A 82 5.99 -4.62 -0.22
C VAL A 82 7.17 -4.97 0.67
N ALA A 83 7.34 -6.26 0.95
CA ALA A 83 8.49 -6.75 1.71
C ALA A 83 9.80 -6.29 1.05
N ALA A 84 10.77 -5.84 1.84
CA ALA A 84 12.01 -5.24 1.35
C ALA A 84 12.74 -6.14 0.34
N SER A 85 12.83 -7.45 0.61
CA SER A 85 13.46 -8.43 -0.26
C SER A 85 12.73 -8.69 -1.58
N TRP A 86 11.50 -8.23 -1.70
CA TRP A 86 10.67 -8.42 -2.89
C TRP A 86 10.45 -7.13 -3.70
N ARG A 87 11.06 -6.02 -3.31
CA ARG A 87 10.99 -4.76 -4.06
C ARG A 87 11.79 -4.85 -5.35
N GLY A 88 11.33 -4.14 -6.39
CA GLY A 88 11.96 -4.18 -7.72
C GLY A 88 11.74 -5.49 -8.48
N ARG A 89 10.80 -6.34 -8.05
CA ARG A 89 10.51 -7.65 -8.65
C ARG A 89 9.08 -7.76 -9.19
N GLY A 90 8.37 -6.65 -9.34
CA GLY A 90 7.04 -6.60 -9.95
C GLY A 90 5.87 -6.77 -8.99
N VAL A 91 6.09 -6.92 -7.69
CA VAL A 91 5.02 -7.09 -6.68
C VAL A 91 4.13 -5.86 -6.62
N GLY A 92 4.71 -4.67 -6.54
CA GLY A 92 3.95 -3.42 -6.51
C GLY A 92 3.10 -3.23 -7.75
N SER A 93 3.62 -3.54 -8.93
CA SER A 93 2.86 -3.46 -10.19
C SER A 93 1.66 -4.42 -10.19
N ALA A 94 1.85 -5.65 -9.73
CA ALA A 94 0.77 -6.63 -9.64
C ALA A 94 -0.33 -6.17 -8.65
N LEU A 95 0.06 -5.60 -7.52
CA LEU A 95 -0.87 -5.09 -6.52
C LEU A 95 -1.67 -3.89 -7.03
N VAL A 96 -1.02 -2.93 -7.67
CA VAL A 96 -1.71 -1.73 -8.22
C VAL A 96 -2.69 -2.15 -9.32
N ALA A 97 -2.29 -3.03 -10.22
CA ALA A 97 -3.18 -3.55 -11.27
C ALA A 97 -4.43 -4.21 -10.67
N ALA A 98 -4.25 -5.05 -9.65
CA ALA A 98 -5.35 -5.73 -8.97
C ALA A 98 -6.27 -4.75 -8.22
N ALA A 99 -5.71 -3.71 -7.60
CA ALA A 99 -6.49 -2.67 -6.91
C ALA A 99 -7.36 -1.87 -7.89
N ILE A 100 -6.84 -1.54 -9.07
CA ILE A 100 -7.60 -0.86 -10.13
C ILE A 100 -8.79 -1.72 -10.58
N GLU A 101 -8.56 -3.00 -10.83
CA GLU A 101 -9.62 -3.95 -11.21
C GLU A 101 -10.69 -4.07 -10.11
N TRP A 102 -10.25 -4.22 -8.86
CA TRP A 102 -11.16 -4.31 -7.72
C TRP A 102 -12.00 -3.04 -7.59
N ALA A 103 -11.38 -1.88 -7.69
CA ALA A 103 -12.06 -0.58 -7.57
C ALA A 103 -13.11 -0.38 -8.67
N ARG A 104 -12.79 -0.76 -9.91
CA ARG A 104 -13.75 -0.73 -11.01
C ARG A 104 -14.94 -1.65 -10.75
N GLY A 105 -14.68 -2.85 -10.23
CA GLY A 105 -15.73 -3.79 -9.85
C GLY A 105 -16.64 -3.28 -8.74
N GLN A 106 -16.15 -2.40 -7.88
CA GLN A 106 -16.94 -1.73 -6.84
C GLN A 106 -17.68 -0.47 -7.32
N GLY A 107 -17.48 -0.08 -8.57
CA GLY A 107 -18.11 1.13 -9.12
C GLY A 107 -17.46 2.42 -8.65
N LEU A 108 -16.22 2.38 -8.15
CA LEU A 108 -15.49 3.59 -7.79
C LEU A 108 -15.06 4.35 -9.05
N HIS A 109 -15.10 5.68 -9.01
CA HIS A 109 -14.70 6.50 -10.16
C HIS A 109 -13.26 6.97 -10.11
N LYS A 110 -12.60 6.81 -8.96
CA LYS A 110 -11.25 7.34 -8.73
C LYS A 110 -10.53 6.55 -7.65
N LEU A 111 -9.21 6.39 -7.81
CA LEU A 111 -8.30 6.01 -6.73
C LEU A 111 -7.43 7.20 -6.35
N ALA A 112 -7.23 7.39 -5.06
CA ALA A 112 -6.40 8.44 -4.49
C ALA A 112 -5.36 7.83 -3.55
N LEU A 113 -4.21 8.49 -3.43
CA LEU A 113 -3.17 8.07 -2.50
C LEU A 113 -2.37 9.26 -1.98
N GLN A 114 -1.66 9.03 -0.89
CA GLN A 114 -0.66 9.94 -0.36
C GLN A 114 0.68 9.22 -0.33
N VAL A 115 1.74 9.91 -0.72
CA VAL A 115 3.09 9.35 -0.80
C VAL A 115 4.11 10.37 -0.36
N PHE A 116 5.16 9.93 0.34
CA PHE A 116 6.26 10.81 0.71
C PHE A 116 7.05 11.24 -0.53
N PRO A 117 7.45 12.53 -0.63
CA PRO A 117 8.17 13.04 -1.81
C PRO A 117 9.48 12.31 -2.11
N HIS A 118 10.15 11.77 -1.09
CA HIS A 118 11.41 11.05 -1.26
C HIS A 118 11.20 9.60 -1.74
N ASN A 119 9.98 9.06 -1.67
CA ASN A 119 9.68 7.71 -2.14
C ASN A 119 9.52 7.69 -3.67
N LYS A 120 10.64 7.92 -4.35
CA LYS A 120 10.66 8.06 -5.81
C LYS A 120 10.24 6.79 -6.54
N ALA A 121 10.57 5.63 -5.99
CA ALA A 121 10.19 4.34 -6.58
C ALA A 121 8.65 4.16 -6.59
N ALA A 122 7.98 4.49 -5.49
CA ALA A 122 6.52 4.43 -5.42
C ALA A 122 5.86 5.44 -6.36
N ILE A 123 6.36 6.68 -6.39
CA ILE A 123 5.85 7.72 -7.29
C ILE A 123 5.97 7.28 -8.76
N ALA A 124 7.11 6.73 -9.15
CA ALA A 124 7.33 6.23 -10.51
C ALA A 124 6.37 5.07 -10.84
N LEU A 125 6.14 4.17 -9.90
CA LEU A 125 5.20 3.07 -10.05
C LEU A 125 3.77 3.59 -10.28
N TYR A 126 3.30 4.51 -9.45
CA TYR A 126 1.96 5.07 -9.60
C TYR A 126 1.79 5.84 -10.91
N ARG A 127 2.78 6.63 -11.31
CA ARG A 127 2.77 7.32 -12.61
C ARG A 127 2.67 6.36 -13.79
N LYS A 128 3.34 5.22 -13.71
CA LYS A 128 3.27 4.16 -14.74
C LYS A 128 1.84 3.68 -14.96
N PHE A 129 1.00 3.66 -13.92
CA PHE A 129 -0.40 3.27 -14.01
C PHE A 129 -1.34 4.44 -14.34
N GLY A 130 -0.82 5.64 -14.53
CA GLY A 130 -1.59 6.81 -14.92
C GLY A 130 -1.98 7.74 -13.77
N PHE A 131 -1.52 7.48 -12.54
CA PHE A 131 -1.71 8.42 -11.44
C PHE A 131 -0.99 9.73 -11.73
N VAL A 132 -1.65 10.84 -11.41
CA VAL A 132 -1.08 12.19 -11.54
C VAL A 132 -1.02 12.86 -10.18
N GLU A 133 -0.06 13.74 -10.00
CA GLU A 133 0.03 14.57 -8.79
C GLU A 133 -1.09 15.60 -8.80
N GLU A 134 -1.83 15.66 -7.69
CA GLU A 134 -2.96 16.58 -7.51
C GLU A 134 -2.67 17.67 -6.49
N GLY A 135 -1.70 17.47 -5.64
CA GLY A 135 -1.33 18.45 -4.63
C GLY A 135 -0.18 18.03 -3.76
N ARG A 136 0.29 18.96 -2.95
CA ARG A 136 1.34 18.76 -1.97
C ARG A 136 0.90 19.34 -0.63
N LEU A 137 0.96 18.53 0.41
CA LEU A 137 0.65 18.91 1.77
C LEU A 137 1.96 19.20 2.50
N ALA A 138 2.23 20.48 2.76
CA ALA A 138 3.47 20.91 3.39
C ALA A 138 3.47 20.56 4.89
N ALA A 139 4.58 20.00 5.38
CA ALA A 139 4.81 19.70 6.80
C ALA A 139 3.64 18.95 7.44
N HIS A 140 3.09 17.97 6.71
CA HIS A 140 1.83 17.32 7.06
C HIS A 140 1.98 16.21 8.11
N VAL A 141 3.11 15.50 8.08
CA VAL A 141 3.37 14.37 8.98
C VAL A 141 4.49 14.72 9.95
N ARG A 142 4.18 14.68 11.25
CA ARG A 142 5.22 14.79 12.29
C ARG A 142 5.77 13.40 12.57
N ARG A 143 7.09 13.26 12.40
CA ARG A 143 7.80 12.02 12.73
C ARG A 143 8.12 11.95 14.23
N ALA A 144 8.43 10.75 14.72
CA ALA A 144 8.74 10.53 16.14
C ALA A 144 9.94 11.35 16.64
N ASP A 145 10.90 11.67 15.76
CA ASP A 145 12.06 12.51 16.06
C ASP A 145 11.78 14.01 15.96
N GLY A 146 10.54 14.40 15.66
CA GLY A 146 10.09 15.79 15.52
C GLY A 146 10.24 16.38 14.14
N GLN A 147 10.81 15.69 13.16
CA GLN A 147 10.85 16.15 11.78
C GLN A 147 9.44 16.25 11.21
N LEU A 148 9.23 17.22 10.34
CA LEU A 148 7.97 17.41 9.61
C LEU A 148 8.19 17.05 8.15
N TRP A 149 7.40 16.11 7.66
CA TRP A 149 7.47 15.63 6.28
C TRP A 149 6.26 16.07 5.48
N ASP A 150 6.51 16.43 4.21
CA ASP A 150 5.42 16.69 3.26
C ASP A 150 4.78 15.40 2.80
N LEU A 151 3.58 15.50 2.26
CA LEU A 151 2.93 14.45 1.49
C LEU A 151 2.58 14.96 0.09
N ILE A 152 2.73 14.10 -0.90
CA ILE A 152 2.19 14.32 -2.25
C ILE A 152 0.87 13.56 -2.35
N GLU A 153 -0.17 14.21 -2.84
CA GLU A 153 -1.42 13.58 -3.19
C GLU A 153 -1.43 13.23 -4.67
N MET A 154 -1.80 12.01 -4.99
CA MET A 154 -1.92 11.53 -6.36
C MET A 154 -3.29 10.89 -6.60
N GLY A 155 -3.78 10.93 -7.83
CA GLY A 155 -5.07 10.37 -8.19
C GLY A 155 -5.10 9.75 -9.58
N LEU A 156 -5.98 8.77 -9.74
CA LEU A 156 -6.26 8.09 -11.00
C LEU A 156 -7.77 8.04 -11.21
N LEU A 157 -8.24 8.63 -12.31
CA LEU A 157 -9.62 8.44 -12.75
C LEU A 157 -9.79 7.06 -13.38
N LEU A 158 -10.82 6.36 -12.97
CA LEU A 158 -11.10 4.99 -13.40
C LEU A 158 -12.04 4.93 -14.61
#